data_b93c11a920cf4a73b237b612d26ab7b9
#
_entry.id   b93c11a920cf4a73b237b612d26ab7b9
#
_cell.length_a   1.000
_cell.length_b   1.000
_cell.length_c   1.000
_cell.angle_alpha   90.00
_cell.angle_beta   90.00
_cell.angle_gamma   90.00
#
_symmetry.space_group_name_H-M   'P 1'
#
loop_
_entity.id
_entity.type
_entity.pdbx_description
1 polymer ?
#
loop_
_entity_poly.entity_id
_entity_poly.type
_entity_poly.pdbx_seq_one_letter_code
_entity_poly.pdbx_strand_id
1 'polypeptide(L)'
;INMDKLIINGMVPLNGEVSVSGAKNAVLPMLCASVMASNTCVTLKNIPHLHDVTTTVRLLRQMGVSVTLDDKMNIELDPSTIKNHYAPYDLVKTMRSSILVLGPLLAKYGQAKVSLPGGCAIGTRPVEMHLDALSLMGATIKIDQGYISADAKKLIGTEINFPKSTVTGTENILMASTLAEGETTITN
;
A
#
# COMPACT_ATOMS: atom_id res chain seq x y z
N ILE A 1 15.35 -5.64 -30.10
CA ILE A 1 15.16 -5.44 -28.65
C ILE A 1 16.56 -5.53 -28.05
N ASN A 2 17.13 -4.41 -27.61
CA ASN A 2 18.36 -4.44 -26.83
C ASN A 2 18.03 -5.09 -25.48
N MET A 3 18.56 -6.27 -25.22
CA MET A 3 18.51 -6.89 -23.90
C MET A 3 19.69 -6.39 -23.09
N ASP A 4 19.42 -5.85 -21.90
CA ASP A 4 20.46 -5.48 -20.96
C ASP A 4 21.27 -6.72 -20.56
N LYS A 5 22.58 -6.57 -20.50
CA LYS A 5 23.51 -7.65 -20.21
C LYS A 5 24.33 -7.31 -18.98
N LEU A 6 24.32 -8.19 -17.99
CA LEU A 6 25.18 -8.08 -16.82
C LEU A 6 26.47 -8.89 -17.07
N ILE A 7 27.62 -8.24 -16.98
CA ILE A 7 28.93 -8.90 -17.08
C ILE A 7 29.62 -8.74 -15.72
N ILE A 8 29.95 -9.88 -15.09
CA ILE A 8 30.57 -9.93 -13.78
C ILE A 8 31.96 -10.52 -13.91
N ASN A 9 32.98 -9.75 -13.56
CA ASN A 9 34.36 -10.21 -13.40
C ASN A 9 34.60 -10.41 -11.89
N GLY A 10 34.70 -11.63 -11.45
CA GLY A 10 34.88 -11.99 -10.04
C GLY A 10 36.33 -12.12 -9.63
N MET A 11 36.58 -12.80 -8.50
CA MET A 11 37.91 -13.15 -7.94
C MET A 11 38.71 -11.95 -7.38
N VAL A 12 38.05 -10.82 -7.08
CA VAL A 12 38.67 -9.72 -6.37
C VAL A 12 38.06 -9.64 -4.96
N PRO A 13 38.87 -9.64 -3.88
CA PRO A 13 38.34 -9.42 -2.54
C PRO A 13 37.74 -8.03 -2.45
N LEU A 14 36.49 -7.95 -1.95
CA LEU A 14 35.81 -6.68 -1.76
C LEU A 14 36.17 -6.12 -0.39
N ASN A 15 36.61 -4.85 -0.37
CA ASN A 15 36.85 -4.09 0.84
C ASN A 15 36.35 -2.66 0.65
N GLY A 16 35.42 -2.21 1.51
CA GLY A 16 34.80 -0.91 1.42
C GLY A 16 33.52 -0.81 2.20
N GLU A 17 32.90 0.36 2.13
CA GLU A 17 31.63 0.68 2.80
C GLU A 17 30.55 0.97 1.78
N VAL A 18 29.35 0.47 2.00
CA VAL A 18 28.18 0.67 1.13
C VAL A 18 27.01 1.16 1.97
N SER A 19 26.44 2.30 1.59
CA SER A 19 25.17 2.76 2.17
C SER A 19 23.99 2.04 1.51
N VAL A 20 23.18 1.37 2.33
CA VAL A 20 21.99 0.65 1.84
C VAL A 20 20.83 1.61 1.66
N SER A 21 20.23 1.62 0.49
CA SER A 21 18.99 2.39 0.24
C SER A 21 17.79 1.75 0.94
N GLY A 22 16.73 2.53 1.15
CA GLY A 22 15.47 2.02 1.66
C GLY A 22 14.87 0.91 0.76
N ALA A 23 14.12 0.01 1.38
CA ALA A 23 13.51 -1.13 0.69
C ALA A 23 12.15 -0.76 0.07
N LYS A 24 11.93 -1.12 -1.20
CA LYS A 24 10.65 -0.91 -1.91
C LYS A 24 9.47 -1.47 -1.12
N ASN A 25 9.57 -2.70 -0.71
CA ASN A 25 8.47 -3.41 -0.07
C ASN A 25 8.17 -2.91 1.37
N ALA A 26 9.09 -2.17 1.98
CA ALA A 26 8.84 -1.49 3.24
C ALA A 26 8.18 -0.11 3.02
N VAL A 27 8.66 0.66 2.04
CA VAL A 27 8.17 2.03 1.84
C VAL A 27 6.75 2.08 1.29
N LEU A 28 6.32 1.12 0.46
CA LEU A 28 4.99 1.13 -0.13
C LEU A 28 3.87 1.06 0.92
N PRO A 29 3.87 0.11 1.88
CA PRO A 29 2.88 0.13 2.96
C PRO A 29 3.00 1.36 3.86
N MET A 30 4.21 1.89 4.14
CA MET A 30 4.38 3.12 4.94
C MET A 30 3.75 4.34 4.25
N LEU A 31 3.89 4.48 2.93
CA LEU A 31 3.21 5.51 2.15
C LEU A 31 1.68 5.37 2.25
N CYS A 32 1.15 4.15 2.15
CA CYS A 32 -0.28 3.90 2.30
C CYS A 32 -0.75 4.17 3.74
N ALA A 33 0.03 3.77 4.75
CA ALA A 33 -0.27 4.03 6.16
C ALA A 33 -0.33 5.52 6.49
N SER A 34 0.43 6.37 5.79
CA SER A 34 0.46 7.81 6.04
C SER A 34 -0.92 8.46 5.95
N VAL A 35 -1.85 7.91 5.14
CA VAL A 35 -3.22 8.46 5.04
C VAL A 35 -4.00 8.36 6.34
N MET A 36 -3.57 7.50 7.27
CA MET A 36 -4.22 7.33 8.58
C MET A 36 -3.80 8.38 9.61
N ALA A 37 -2.71 9.10 9.39
CA ALA A 37 -2.28 10.15 10.32
C ALA A 37 -3.33 11.26 10.44
N SER A 38 -3.50 11.77 11.65
CA SER A 38 -4.47 12.82 11.95
C SER A 38 -3.76 14.05 12.49
N ASN A 39 -4.02 15.20 11.86
CA ASN A 39 -3.49 16.50 12.27
C ASN A 39 -1.95 16.59 12.36
N THR A 40 -1.23 15.76 11.59
CA THR A 40 0.23 15.76 11.58
C THR A 40 0.75 15.29 10.22
N CYS A 41 1.86 15.85 9.78
CA CYS A 41 2.58 15.38 8.62
C CYS A 41 3.39 14.12 8.98
N VAL A 42 3.53 13.22 8.01
CA VAL A 42 4.36 12.03 8.11
C VAL A 42 5.61 12.22 7.28
N THR A 43 6.79 12.14 7.89
CA THR A 43 8.07 12.20 7.18
C THR A 43 8.67 10.82 7.05
N LEU A 44 8.89 10.35 5.83
CA LEU A 44 9.61 9.13 5.51
C LEU A 44 10.98 9.48 4.95
N LYS A 45 12.04 8.88 5.50
CA LYS A 45 13.44 9.13 5.11
C LYS A 45 14.02 7.96 4.35
N ASN A 46 15.09 8.23 3.58
CA ASN A 46 15.82 7.21 2.82
C ASN A 46 14.91 6.43 1.86
N ILE A 47 14.08 7.14 1.11
CA ILE A 47 13.14 6.53 0.17
C ILE A 47 13.88 6.10 -1.11
N PRO A 48 13.72 4.84 -1.58
CA PRO A 48 14.35 4.39 -2.80
C PRO A 48 13.71 5.03 -4.02
N HIS A 49 14.53 5.47 -4.98
CA HIS A 49 14.04 6.03 -6.25
C HIS A 49 13.57 4.92 -7.20
N LEU A 50 12.34 4.49 -7.05
CA LEU A 50 11.74 3.38 -7.80
C LEU A 50 10.39 3.78 -8.41
N HIS A 51 10.06 3.16 -9.53
CA HIS A 51 8.81 3.43 -10.27
C HIS A 51 7.56 3.23 -9.39
N ASP A 52 7.51 2.15 -8.62
CA ASP A 52 6.35 1.86 -7.75
C ASP A 52 6.17 2.93 -6.66
N VAL A 53 7.26 3.45 -6.10
CA VAL A 53 7.24 4.54 -5.12
C VAL A 53 6.66 5.81 -5.74
N THR A 54 7.16 6.18 -6.92
CA THR A 54 6.66 7.34 -7.67
C THR A 54 5.17 7.18 -8.01
N THR A 55 4.75 5.98 -8.40
CA THR A 55 3.33 5.68 -8.71
C THR A 55 2.46 5.79 -7.45
N THR A 56 2.91 5.27 -6.31
CA THR A 56 2.19 5.42 -5.03
C THR A 56 2.05 6.88 -4.63
N VAL A 57 3.12 7.66 -4.74
CA VAL A 57 3.08 9.11 -4.47
C VAL A 57 2.09 9.83 -5.39
N ARG A 58 2.05 9.48 -6.68
CA ARG A 58 1.06 10.03 -7.62
C ARG A 58 -0.37 9.67 -7.22
N LEU A 59 -0.59 8.43 -6.79
CA LEU A 59 -1.89 7.96 -6.30
C LEU A 59 -2.34 8.78 -5.09
N LEU A 60 -1.48 8.96 -4.09
CA LEU A 60 -1.77 9.74 -2.89
C LEU A 60 -2.05 11.21 -3.22
N ARG A 61 -1.26 11.82 -4.12
CA ARG A 61 -1.51 13.19 -4.61
C ARG A 61 -2.85 13.32 -5.32
N GLN A 62 -3.24 12.34 -6.12
CA GLN A 62 -4.54 12.35 -6.81
C GLN A 62 -5.72 12.24 -5.82
N MET A 63 -5.51 11.56 -4.69
CA MET A 63 -6.47 11.52 -3.59
C MET A 63 -6.51 12.85 -2.81
N GLY A 64 -5.55 13.73 -3.02
CA GLY A 64 -5.46 15.05 -2.42
C GLY A 64 -4.45 15.16 -1.28
N VAL A 65 -3.64 14.14 -1.01
CA VAL A 65 -2.55 14.23 -0.03
C VAL A 65 -1.48 15.19 -0.56
N SER A 66 -1.11 16.19 0.25
CA SER A 66 0.03 17.05 -0.06
C SER A 66 1.33 16.28 0.16
N VAL A 67 2.18 16.27 -0.85
CA VAL A 67 3.44 15.50 -0.79
C VAL A 67 4.60 16.37 -1.24
N THR A 68 5.57 16.54 -0.37
CA THR A 68 6.83 17.24 -0.63
C THR A 68 7.98 16.23 -0.64
N LEU A 69 8.88 16.35 -1.60
CA LEU A 69 10.09 15.54 -1.73
C LEU A 69 11.29 16.47 -1.67
N ASP A 70 12.27 16.17 -0.82
CA ASP A 70 13.53 16.89 -0.75
C ASP A 70 14.65 16.23 -1.58
N ASP A 71 15.78 16.95 -1.72
CA ASP A 71 16.95 16.48 -2.49
C ASP A 71 17.65 15.26 -1.86
N LYS A 72 17.34 14.94 -0.60
CA LYS A 72 17.86 13.78 0.14
C LYS A 72 16.95 12.56 0.08
N MET A 73 15.95 12.59 -0.82
CA MET A 73 14.95 11.53 -0.95
C MET A 73 14.14 11.30 0.33
N ASN A 74 13.87 12.34 1.11
CA ASN A 74 12.86 12.29 2.16
C ASN A 74 11.54 12.78 1.60
N ILE A 75 10.47 12.13 1.99
CA ILE A 75 9.11 12.47 1.60
C ILE A 75 8.33 12.93 2.83
N GLU A 76 7.74 14.10 2.76
CA GLU A 76 6.76 14.58 3.73
C GLU A 76 5.36 14.48 3.13
N LEU A 77 4.43 13.89 3.89
CA LEU A 77 3.05 13.67 3.48
C LEU A 77 2.11 14.36 4.49
N ASP A 78 1.21 15.19 3.99
CA ASP A 78 0.13 15.77 4.77
C ASP A 78 -1.21 15.17 4.32
N PRO A 79 -1.76 14.20 5.06
CA PRO A 79 -3.04 13.58 4.73
C PRO A 79 -4.25 14.43 5.12
N SER A 80 -4.08 15.54 5.85
CA SER A 80 -5.20 16.44 6.20
C SER A 80 -5.86 17.06 4.98
N THR A 81 -5.15 17.10 3.86
CA THR A 81 -5.58 17.68 2.58
C THR A 81 -6.31 16.70 1.68
N ILE A 82 -6.52 15.45 2.12
CA ILE A 82 -7.19 14.41 1.29
C ILE A 82 -8.62 14.82 0.95
N LYS A 83 -9.00 14.67 -0.32
CA LYS A 83 -10.29 15.13 -0.86
C LYS A 83 -11.20 14.01 -1.31
N ASN A 84 -10.64 12.86 -1.63
CA ASN A 84 -11.40 11.71 -2.10
C ASN A 84 -10.71 10.39 -1.70
N HIS A 85 -11.49 9.31 -1.67
CA HIS A 85 -11.06 7.98 -1.27
C HIS A 85 -11.09 7.02 -2.48
N TYR A 86 -10.68 7.54 -3.64
CA TYR A 86 -10.77 6.85 -4.92
C TYR A 86 -9.39 6.60 -5.53
N ALA A 87 -9.08 5.35 -5.80
CA ALA A 87 -7.88 4.90 -6.50
C ALA A 87 -8.23 4.43 -7.92
N PRO A 88 -7.98 5.27 -8.96
CA PRO A 88 -8.42 5.00 -10.32
C PRO A 88 -7.57 3.95 -11.03
N TYR A 89 -8.18 3.29 -12.01
CA TYR A 89 -7.58 2.22 -12.79
C TYR A 89 -6.23 2.60 -13.42
N ASP A 90 -6.11 3.81 -13.97
CA ASP A 90 -4.90 4.22 -14.69
C ASP A 90 -3.63 4.23 -13.82
N LEU A 91 -3.75 4.46 -12.54
CA LEU A 91 -2.64 4.37 -11.58
C LEU A 91 -2.50 2.97 -10.98
N VAL A 92 -3.63 2.29 -10.74
CA VAL A 92 -3.64 0.96 -10.11
C VAL A 92 -3.18 -0.15 -11.06
N LYS A 93 -3.53 -0.06 -12.35
CA LYS A 93 -3.23 -1.10 -13.35
C LYS A 93 -1.76 -1.47 -13.47
N THR A 94 -0.87 -0.53 -13.18
CA THR A 94 0.58 -0.70 -13.29
C THR A 94 1.22 -1.16 -11.99
N MET A 95 0.48 -1.11 -10.86
CA MET A 95 1.05 -1.35 -9.54
C MET A 95 0.08 -2.12 -8.64
N ARG A 96 0.41 -3.37 -8.36
CA ARG A 96 -0.43 -4.26 -7.52
C ARG A 96 -0.55 -3.80 -6.06
N SER A 97 0.50 -3.20 -5.51
CA SER A 97 0.52 -2.68 -4.15
C SER A 97 -0.48 -1.54 -3.93
N SER A 98 -1.12 -1.03 -4.98
CA SER A 98 -2.20 -0.05 -4.86
C SER A 98 -3.37 -0.55 -4.01
N ILE A 99 -3.57 -1.87 -3.89
CA ILE A 99 -4.57 -2.46 -2.99
C ILE A 99 -4.30 -2.11 -1.50
N LEU A 100 -3.06 -1.77 -1.15
CA LEU A 100 -2.68 -1.42 0.22
C LEU A 100 -3.33 -0.13 0.74
N VAL A 101 -3.87 0.74 -0.13
CA VAL A 101 -4.62 1.92 0.32
C VAL A 101 -6.03 1.56 0.82
N LEU A 102 -6.55 0.37 0.49
CA LEU A 102 -7.92 -0.03 0.80
C LEU A 102 -8.18 -0.06 2.31
N GLY A 103 -7.35 -0.78 3.08
CA GLY A 103 -7.47 -0.87 4.54
C GLY A 103 -7.37 0.48 5.24
N PRO A 104 -6.29 1.26 5.01
CA PRO A 104 -6.14 2.60 5.56
C PRO A 104 -7.29 3.55 5.28
N LEU A 105 -7.76 3.61 4.04
CA LEU A 105 -8.90 4.47 3.66
C LEU A 105 -10.18 4.05 4.38
N LEU A 106 -10.47 2.75 4.36
CA LEU A 106 -11.67 2.19 4.99
C LEU A 106 -11.66 2.42 6.50
N ALA A 107 -10.52 2.15 7.15
CA ALA A 107 -10.38 2.31 8.60
C ALA A 107 -10.54 3.76 9.06
N LYS A 108 -9.99 4.73 8.31
CA LYS A 108 -10.03 6.14 8.70
C LYS A 108 -11.29 6.85 8.24
N TYR A 109 -11.74 6.60 7.01
CA TYR A 109 -12.81 7.38 6.39
C TYR A 109 -14.13 6.60 6.25
N GLY A 110 -14.14 5.32 6.59
CA GLY A 110 -15.32 4.46 6.49
C GLY A 110 -15.72 4.10 5.06
N GLN A 111 -14.97 4.55 4.05
CA GLN A 111 -15.26 4.29 2.65
C GLN A 111 -13.99 4.27 1.81
N ALA A 112 -13.94 3.41 0.82
CA ALA A 112 -12.87 3.35 -0.16
C ALA A 112 -13.37 2.80 -1.49
N LYS A 113 -12.89 3.35 -2.60
CA LYS A 113 -13.12 2.81 -3.93
C LYS A 113 -11.78 2.64 -4.65
N VAL A 114 -11.39 1.39 -4.85
CA VAL A 114 -10.08 1.04 -5.41
C VAL A 114 -10.28 0.17 -6.64
N SER A 115 -9.65 0.54 -7.77
CA SER A 115 -9.68 -0.33 -8.94
C SER A 115 -9.02 -1.67 -8.64
N LEU A 116 -9.54 -2.74 -9.22
CA LEU A 116 -8.83 -4.01 -9.24
C LEU A 116 -7.50 -3.84 -9.96
N PRO A 117 -6.41 -4.41 -9.43
CA PRO A 117 -5.12 -4.37 -10.09
C PRO A 117 -5.20 -5.10 -11.44
N GLY A 118 -4.63 -4.50 -12.47
CA GLY A 118 -4.54 -5.12 -13.79
C GLY A 118 -3.81 -6.46 -13.73
N GLY A 119 -4.10 -7.35 -14.67
CA GLY A 119 -3.41 -8.64 -14.80
C GLY A 119 -1.90 -8.44 -14.95
N CYS A 120 -1.11 -9.20 -14.21
CA CYS A 120 0.33 -9.19 -14.34
C CYS A 120 0.79 -10.41 -15.16
N ALA A 121 1.86 -10.24 -15.95
CA ALA A 121 2.50 -11.31 -16.71
C ALA A 121 2.95 -12.53 -15.86
N ILE A 122 3.00 -12.40 -14.54
CA ILE A 122 3.46 -13.42 -13.58
C ILE A 122 2.30 -14.19 -12.91
N GLY A 123 1.04 -14.00 -13.36
CA GLY A 123 -0.15 -14.72 -12.85
C GLY A 123 -1.10 -13.89 -11.99
N THR A 124 -2.28 -14.46 -11.74
CA THR A 124 -3.32 -13.89 -10.87
C THR A 124 -2.85 -13.95 -9.42
N ARG A 125 -2.79 -12.80 -8.74
CA ARG A 125 -2.70 -12.78 -7.27
C ARG A 125 -4.04 -12.34 -6.74
N PRO A 126 -4.74 -13.24 -6.04
CA PRO A 126 -6.08 -12.97 -5.57
C PRO A 126 -6.04 -11.81 -4.56
N VAL A 127 -6.94 -10.84 -4.75
CA VAL A 127 -7.20 -9.78 -3.75
C VAL A 127 -8.22 -10.25 -2.72
N GLU A 128 -8.82 -11.41 -2.94
CA GLU A 128 -9.89 -11.99 -2.14
C GLU A 128 -9.51 -12.05 -0.66
N MET A 129 -8.28 -12.46 -0.33
CA MET A 129 -7.83 -12.52 1.07
C MET A 129 -7.89 -11.16 1.79
N HIS A 130 -7.63 -10.06 1.06
CA HIS A 130 -7.80 -8.71 1.63
C HIS A 130 -9.28 -8.40 1.88
N LEU A 131 -10.14 -8.75 0.91
CA LEU A 131 -11.57 -8.45 0.95
C LEU A 131 -12.28 -9.28 2.00
N ASP A 132 -11.98 -10.58 2.08
CA ASP A 132 -12.52 -11.48 3.08
C ASP A 132 -12.17 -11.04 4.50
N ALA A 133 -10.91 -10.68 4.73
CA ALA A 133 -10.46 -10.19 6.02
C ALA A 133 -11.14 -8.87 6.44
N LEU A 134 -11.25 -7.91 5.51
CA LEU A 134 -11.97 -6.66 5.78
C LEU A 134 -13.46 -6.88 6.00
N SER A 135 -14.06 -7.86 5.31
CA SER A 135 -15.46 -8.25 5.52
C SER A 135 -15.68 -8.87 6.90
N LEU A 136 -14.74 -9.70 7.38
CA LEU A 136 -14.75 -10.21 8.77
C LEU A 136 -14.67 -9.07 9.80
N MET A 137 -13.96 -7.98 9.47
CA MET A 137 -13.91 -6.77 10.30
C MET A 137 -15.17 -5.90 10.20
N GLY A 138 -16.22 -6.34 9.48
CA GLY A 138 -17.49 -5.64 9.36
C GLY A 138 -17.64 -4.71 8.14
N ALA A 139 -16.74 -4.78 7.18
CA ALA A 139 -16.87 -4.02 5.95
C ALA A 139 -17.90 -4.65 5.00
N THR A 140 -18.69 -3.81 4.36
CA THR A 140 -19.53 -4.20 3.21
C THR A 140 -18.74 -3.94 1.94
N ILE A 141 -18.47 -5.00 1.17
CA ILE A 141 -17.64 -4.93 -0.02
C ILE A 141 -18.44 -5.33 -1.25
N LYS A 142 -18.32 -4.54 -2.32
CA LYS A 142 -18.92 -4.81 -3.63
C LYS A 142 -17.84 -4.67 -4.70
N ILE A 143 -17.86 -5.60 -5.65
CA ILE A 143 -17.03 -5.49 -6.86
C ILE A 143 -17.96 -5.19 -8.03
N ASP A 144 -17.76 -4.04 -8.64
CA ASP A 144 -18.54 -3.60 -9.80
C ASP A 144 -17.66 -2.89 -10.81
N GLN A 145 -17.82 -3.22 -12.09
CA GLN A 145 -17.09 -2.62 -13.22
C GLN A 145 -15.57 -2.53 -13.03
N GLY A 146 -14.97 -3.54 -12.38
CA GLY A 146 -13.54 -3.59 -12.13
C GLY A 146 -13.07 -2.75 -10.92
N TYR A 147 -14.00 -2.27 -10.09
CA TYR A 147 -13.71 -1.55 -8.85
C TYR A 147 -14.18 -2.30 -7.62
N ILE A 148 -13.37 -2.25 -6.58
CA ILE A 148 -13.72 -2.64 -5.22
C ILE A 148 -14.30 -1.39 -4.55
N SER A 149 -15.57 -1.43 -4.16
CA SER A 149 -16.19 -0.43 -3.31
C SER A 149 -16.39 -1.03 -1.92
N ALA A 150 -15.80 -0.43 -0.92
CA ALA A 150 -15.84 -0.89 0.46
C ALA A 150 -16.37 0.21 1.37
N ASP A 151 -17.32 -0.13 2.23
CA ASP A 151 -17.97 0.75 3.19
C ASP A 151 -18.00 0.08 4.56
N ALA A 152 -17.69 0.83 5.61
CA ALA A 152 -17.81 0.41 6.99
C ALA A 152 -18.14 1.62 7.87
N LYS A 153 -19.16 1.52 8.72
CA LYS A 153 -19.38 2.56 9.72
C LYS A 153 -18.19 2.67 10.66
N LYS A 154 -17.63 1.54 11.04
CA LYS A 154 -16.38 1.36 11.77
C LYS A 154 -15.92 -0.08 11.60
N LEU A 155 -14.61 -0.29 11.56
CA LEU A 155 -14.05 -1.64 11.56
C LEU A 155 -14.00 -2.18 13.00
N ILE A 156 -14.28 -3.46 13.14
CA ILE A 156 -14.29 -4.18 14.44
C ILE A 156 -13.16 -5.19 14.44
N GLY A 157 -12.41 -5.22 15.54
CA GLY A 157 -11.38 -6.22 15.75
C GLY A 157 -11.96 -7.63 15.79
N THR A 158 -11.27 -8.57 15.17
CA THR A 158 -11.69 -9.97 15.06
C THR A 158 -10.50 -10.90 14.83
N GLU A 159 -10.72 -12.20 14.93
CA GLU A 159 -9.72 -13.20 14.56
C GLU A 159 -9.71 -13.40 13.04
N ILE A 160 -8.55 -13.26 12.44
CA ILE A 160 -8.33 -13.41 11.00
C ILE A 160 -7.24 -14.46 10.80
N ASN A 161 -7.64 -15.58 10.21
CA ASN A 161 -6.71 -16.64 9.82
C ASN A 161 -6.62 -16.68 8.29
N PHE A 162 -5.48 -16.29 7.74
CA PHE A 162 -5.29 -16.35 6.28
C PHE A 162 -5.16 -17.81 5.81
N PRO A 163 -5.82 -18.20 4.71
CA PRO A 163 -5.74 -19.59 4.19
C PRO A 163 -4.33 -19.95 3.69
N LYS A 164 -3.50 -18.94 3.44
CA LYS A 164 -2.08 -19.05 3.11
C LYS A 164 -1.35 -17.77 3.49
N SER A 165 -0.06 -17.88 3.75
CA SER A 165 0.79 -16.73 4.05
C SER A 165 0.71 -15.66 2.95
N THR A 166 0.51 -14.41 3.34
CA THR A 166 0.39 -13.25 2.45
C THR A 166 0.99 -12.00 3.08
N VAL A 167 2.02 -11.45 2.45
CA VAL A 167 2.66 -10.23 2.93
C VAL A 167 1.71 -9.04 2.82
N THR A 168 1.23 -8.75 1.62
CA THR A 168 0.36 -7.58 1.39
C THR A 168 -1.00 -7.69 2.07
N GLY A 169 -1.55 -8.90 2.22
CA GLY A 169 -2.77 -9.14 3.00
C GLY A 169 -2.56 -8.76 4.46
N THR A 170 -1.49 -9.26 5.06
CA THR A 170 -1.12 -8.95 6.45
C THR A 170 -0.88 -7.46 6.63
N GLU A 171 -0.10 -6.81 5.74
CA GLU A 171 0.16 -5.36 5.79
C GLU A 171 -1.14 -4.55 5.75
N ASN A 172 -2.05 -4.89 4.84
CA ASN A 172 -3.31 -4.16 4.67
C ASN A 172 -4.22 -4.29 5.91
N ILE A 173 -4.35 -5.50 6.44
CA ILE A 173 -5.18 -5.74 7.61
C ILE A 173 -4.53 -5.18 8.88
N LEU A 174 -3.21 -5.28 9.01
CA LEU A 174 -2.49 -4.67 10.11
C LEU A 174 -2.73 -3.14 10.17
N MET A 175 -2.64 -2.46 9.02
CA MET A 175 -2.97 -1.04 8.94
C MET A 175 -4.42 -0.77 9.32
N ALA A 176 -5.36 -1.54 8.77
CA ALA A 176 -6.79 -1.37 9.07
C ALA A 176 -7.11 -1.58 10.55
N SER A 177 -6.48 -2.56 11.18
CA SER A 177 -6.71 -2.92 12.60
C SER A 177 -6.27 -1.83 13.58
N THR A 178 -5.32 -0.96 13.19
CA THR A 178 -4.85 0.12 14.09
C THR A 178 -5.94 1.13 14.46
N LEU A 179 -7.00 1.25 13.65
CA LEU A 179 -8.13 2.15 13.89
C LEU A 179 -9.45 1.40 14.12
N ALA A 180 -9.41 0.06 14.16
CA ALA A 180 -10.59 -0.76 14.48
C ALA A 180 -10.93 -0.71 15.97
N GLU A 181 -12.19 -0.98 16.31
CA GLU A 181 -12.64 -1.14 17.69
C GLU A 181 -12.37 -2.57 18.18
N GLY A 182 -11.78 -2.70 19.36
CA GLY A 182 -11.48 -3.99 19.96
C GLY A 182 -10.14 -4.57 19.54
N GLU A 183 -9.96 -5.86 19.73
CA GLU A 183 -8.71 -6.57 19.46
C GLU A 183 -8.79 -7.31 18.12
N THR A 184 -7.70 -7.25 17.35
CA THR A 184 -7.55 -8.00 16.10
C THR A 184 -6.40 -8.97 16.22
N THR A 185 -6.67 -10.24 16.01
CA THR A 185 -5.65 -11.30 15.94
C THR A 185 -5.48 -11.75 14.50
N ILE A 186 -4.24 -11.68 14.00
CA ILE A 186 -3.91 -12.10 12.63
C ILE A 186 -2.97 -13.30 12.72
N THR A 187 -3.33 -14.41 12.04
CA THR A 187 -2.55 -15.64 12.02
C THR A 187 -2.27 -16.09 10.58
N ASN A 188 -1.14 -16.81 10.41
CA ASN A 188 -0.61 -17.35 9.15
C ASN A 188 -0.01 -16.25 8.28
#